data_32caf3c964679dd0602f2329d7551def
#
_entry.id   32caf3c964679dd0602f2329d7551def
#
_cell.length_a   1.000
_cell.length_b   1.000
_cell.length_c   1.000
_cell.angle_alpha   90.00
_cell.angle_beta   90.00
_cell.angle_gamma   90.00
#
_symmetry.space_group_name_H-M   'P 1'
#
loop_
_entity.id
_entity.type
_entity.pdbx_description
1 polymer ?
#
loop_
_entity_poly.entity_id
_entity_poly.type
_entity_poly.pdbx_seq_one_letter_code
_entity_poly.pdbx_strand_id
1 'polypeptide(L)'
;TTATKLPMKLSDRTINLLKNFASINQSILFKQGNQLRTISVMKNILAEANIDEDFPQDFGVYDLSQFLNSLGLFQEPELNFTGQSYVNIKEGKQRSKYFFADPSVIVSPPEKSITLPTVDVEFTLRSSQLDRLLKAAGVYHLTDLSVIGDGKEIKMVVLDRKNDTSNDFS
;
A
#
# COMPACT_ATOMS: atom_id res chain seq x y z
N THR A 1 11.18 -33.22 -8.93
CA THR A 1 10.81 -33.06 -7.50
C THR A 1 10.29 -31.67 -7.30
N THR A 2 8.97 -31.51 -7.34
CA THR A 2 8.25 -30.29 -7.02
C THR A 2 8.45 -30.02 -5.53
N ALA A 3 9.24 -29.02 -5.19
CA ALA A 3 9.36 -28.56 -3.82
C ALA A 3 7.97 -28.16 -3.34
N THR A 4 7.46 -28.85 -2.34
CA THR A 4 6.18 -28.51 -1.70
C THR A 4 6.36 -27.15 -1.03
N LYS A 5 5.79 -26.11 -1.64
CA LYS A 5 5.82 -24.76 -1.06
C LYS A 5 5.04 -24.82 0.26
N LEU A 6 5.69 -24.43 1.37
CA LEU A 6 5.06 -24.40 2.68
C LEU A 6 3.92 -23.38 2.69
N PRO A 7 2.80 -23.68 3.39
CA PRO A 7 1.75 -22.70 3.60
C PRO A 7 2.30 -21.49 4.37
N MET A 8 1.84 -20.30 4.02
CA MET A 8 2.26 -19.07 4.68
C MET A 8 1.06 -18.35 5.28
N LYS A 9 1.30 -17.61 6.35
CA LYS A 9 0.32 -16.73 7.00
C LYS A 9 0.78 -15.29 6.84
N LEU A 10 -0.15 -14.39 6.57
CA LEU A 10 0.13 -12.96 6.58
C LEU A 10 -0.07 -12.39 7.98
N SER A 11 0.89 -11.60 8.45
CA SER A 11 0.77 -10.87 9.70
C SER A 11 -0.24 -9.72 9.58
N ASP A 12 -0.78 -9.28 10.71
CA ASP A 12 -1.69 -8.12 10.75
C ASP A 12 -1.01 -6.87 10.19
N ARG A 13 0.29 -6.71 10.41
CA ARG A 13 1.09 -5.62 9.85
C ARG A 13 1.06 -5.65 8.32
N THR A 14 1.29 -6.80 7.72
CA THR A 14 1.27 -6.96 6.25
C THR A 14 -0.13 -6.74 5.70
N ILE A 15 -1.17 -7.25 6.37
CA ILE A 15 -2.57 -7.03 5.98
C ILE A 15 -2.93 -5.53 6.02
N ASN A 16 -2.54 -4.81 7.07
CA ASN A 16 -2.78 -3.38 7.19
C ASN A 16 -2.02 -2.58 6.13
N LEU A 17 -0.79 -2.98 5.81
CA LEU A 17 -0.01 -2.40 4.73
C LEU A 17 -0.70 -2.59 3.37
N LEU A 18 -1.19 -3.79 3.08
CA LEU A 18 -1.92 -4.08 1.86
C LEU A 18 -3.25 -3.31 1.76
N LYS A 19 -3.95 -3.09 2.88
CA LYS A 19 -5.12 -2.20 2.92
C LYS A 19 -4.77 -0.77 2.52
N ASN A 20 -3.63 -0.28 2.98
CA ASN A 20 -3.12 1.03 2.58
C ASN A 20 -2.76 1.05 1.09
N PHE A 21 -2.08 0.04 0.59
CA PHE A 21 -1.74 -0.09 -0.83
C PHE A 21 -2.97 -0.15 -1.72
N ALA A 22 -4.05 -0.79 -1.27
CA ALA A 22 -5.33 -0.82 -1.99
C ALA A 22 -5.94 0.56 -2.20
N SER A 23 -5.63 1.54 -1.34
CA SER A 23 -6.04 2.94 -1.54
C SER A 23 -5.23 3.68 -2.60
N ILE A 24 -4.05 3.18 -2.95
CA ILE A 24 -3.18 3.74 -3.99
C ILE A 24 -3.52 3.14 -5.36
N ASN A 25 -3.61 1.82 -5.41
CA ASN A 25 -4.00 1.07 -6.61
C ASN A 25 -4.82 -0.15 -6.18
N GLN A 26 -5.97 -0.32 -6.78
CA GLN A 26 -6.86 -1.46 -6.52
C GLN A 26 -6.25 -2.80 -6.95
N SER A 27 -5.33 -2.79 -7.93
CA SER A 27 -4.60 -3.97 -8.39
C SER A 27 -3.16 -3.94 -7.92
N ILE A 28 -2.57 -5.12 -7.70
CA ILE A 28 -1.16 -5.24 -7.31
C ILE A 28 -0.52 -6.46 -7.96
N LEU A 29 0.73 -6.31 -8.36
CA LEU A 29 1.61 -7.41 -8.77
C LEU A 29 2.55 -7.75 -7.62
N PHE A 30 2.33 -8.92 -7.00
CA PHE A 30 3.24 -9.47 -6.01
C PHE A 30 4.45 -10.10 -6.71
N LYS A 31 5.62 -9.76 -6.25
CA LYS A 31 6.88 -10.37 -6.69
C LYS A 31 7.37 -11.39 -5.66
N GLN A 32 8.06 -12.42 -6.13
CA GLN A 32 8.75 -13.36 -5.26
C GLN A 32 9.68 -12.60 -4.31
N GLY A 33 9.66 -12.97 -3.03
CA GLY A 33 10.44 -12.32 -1.97
C GLY A 33 9.58 -11.57 -0.98
N ASN A 34 10.19 -10.62 -0.28
CA ASN A 34 9.62 -9.91 0.85
C ASN A 34 9.37 -8.41 0.60
N GLN A 35 9.50 -7.95 -0.62
CA GLN A 35 9.25 -6.56 -0.97
C GLN A 35 7.89 -6.40 -1.66
N LEU A 36 7.07 -5.48 -1.14
CA LEU A 36 5.84 -5.05 -1.75
C LEU A 36 6.03 -3.69 -2.40
N ARG A 37 5.54 -3.55 -3.63
CA ARG A 37 5.60 -2.31 -4.40
C ARG A 37 4.29 -2.07 -5.11
N THR A 38 3.83 -0.84 -5.11
CA THR A 38 2.67 -0.43 -5.89
C THR A 38 2.87 0.96 -6.48
N ILE A 39 2.17 1.23 -7.55
CA ILE A 39 2.13 2.56 -8.17
C ILE A 39 0.68 2.89 -8.51
N SER A 40 0.29 4.14 -8.30
CA SER A 40 -1.04 4.59 -8.70
C SER A 40 -1.25 4.50 -10.21
N VAL A 41 -2.50 4.34 -10.65
CA VAL A 41 -2.86 4.27 -12.08
C VAL A 41 -2.36 5.50 -12.82
N MET A 42 -2.40 6.68 -12.20
CA MET A 42 -1.86 7.93 -12.75
C MET A 42 -0.33 8.04 -12.67
N LYS A 43 0.34 7.05 -12.08
CA LYS A 43 1.80 6.97 -11.92
C LYS A 43 2.43 8.15 -11.18
N ASN A 44 1.67 8.77 -10.28
CA ASN A 44 2.12 9.90 -9.47
C ASN A 44 2.37 9.56 -8.00
N ILE A 45 2.04 8.33 -7.57
CA ILE A 45 2.31 7.81 -6.22
C ILE A 45 2.96 6.44 -6.37
N LEU A 46 4.15 6.29 -5.83
CA LEU A 46 4.88 5.03 -5.70
C LEU A 46 5.03 4.70 -4.22
N ALA A 47 4.71 3.47 -3.84
CA ALA A 47 4.93 2.97 -2.49
C ALA A 47 5.71 1.67 -2.52
N GLU A 48 6.66 1.54 -1.60
CA GLU A 48 7.50 0.35 -1.40
C GLU A 48 7.55 0.02 0.08
N ALA A 49 7.53 -1.27 0.40
CA ALA A 49 7.67 -1.74 1.77
C ALA A 49 8.29 -3.14 1.81
N ASN A 50 9.08 -3.38 2.84
CA ASN A 50 9.56 -4.71 3.18
C ASN A 50 8.65 -5.31 4.25
N ILE A 51 8.31 -6.58 4.07
CA ILE A 51 7.49 -7.37 4.98
C ILE A 51 8.29 -8.54 5.55
N ASP A 52 7.74 -9.18 6.57
CA ASP A 52 8.41 -10.31 7.23
C ASP A 52 8.22 -11.63 6.48
N GLU A 53 7.18 -11.72 5.65
CA GLU A 53 6.85 -12.90 4.88
C GLU A 53 7.57 -12.90 3.51
N ASP A 54 7.94 -14.09 3.04
CA ASP A 54 8.48 -14.31 1.72
C ASP A 54 7.45 -14.95 0.79
N PHE A 55 7.04 -14.24 -0.25
CA PHE A 55 6.18 -14.82 -1.27
C PHE A 55 6.96 -15.79 -2.15
N PRO A 56 6.42 -17.00 -2.39
CA PRO A 56 7.16 -18.06 -3.09
C PRO A 56 7.18 -17.89 -4.61
N GLN A 57 6.40 -17.00 -5.17
CA GLN A 57 6.27 -16.77 -6.61
C GLN A 57 5.67 -15.41 -6.91
N ASP A 58 5.81 -14.96 -8.16
CA ASP A 58 5.10 -13.81 -8.68
C ASP A 58 3.61 -14.16 -8.90
N PHE A 59 2.72 -13.23 -8.58
CA PHE A 59 1.29 -13.36 -8.90
C PHE A 59 0.60 -12.01 -8.90
N GLY A 60 -0.44 -11.87 -9.73
CA GLY A 60 -1.24 -10.68 -9.86
C GLY A 60 -2.57 -10.78 -9.11
N VAL A 61 -2.96 -9.72 -8.42
CA VAL A 61 -4.27 -9.56 -7.81
C VAL A 61 -4.96 -8.36 -8.44
N TYR A 62 -6.08 -8.60 -9.12
CA TYR A 62 -6.80 -7.53 -9.81
C TYR A 62 -7.58 -6.63 -8.86
N ASP A 63 -8.22 -7.22 -7.84
CA ASP A 63 -8.96 -6.51 -6.80
C ASP A 63 -8.38 -6.86 -5.42
N LEU A 64 -7.47 -6.02 -4.95
CA LEU A 64 -6.78 -6.23 -3.69
C LEU A 64 -7.75 -6.16 -2.48
N SER A 65 -8.76 -5.31 -2.53
CA SER A 65 -9.78 -5.23 -1.49
C SER A 65 -10.59 -6.52 -1.39
N GLN A 66 -10.99 -7.11 -2.52
CA GLN A 66 -11.67 -8.40 -2.56
C GLN A 66 -10.77 -9.52 -2.02
N PHE A 67 -9.50 -9.53 -2.40
CA PHE A 67 -8.52 -10.50 -1.88
C PHE A 67 -8.39 -10.39 -0.36
N LEU A 68 -8.23 -9.19 0.18
CA LEU A 68 -8.13 -8.97 1.63
C LEU A 68 -9.44 -9.33 2.36
N ASN A 69 -10.58 -9.03 1.77
CA ASN A 69 -11.88 -9.43 2.33
C ASN A 69 -12.07 -10.94 2.33
N SER A 70 -11.56 -11.65 1.33
CA SER A 70 -11.59 -13.11 1.30
C SER A 70 -10.72 -13.74 2.41
N LEU A 71 -9.59 -13.12 2.75
CA LEU A 71 -8.79 -13.50 3.92
C LEU A 71 -9.56 -13.27 5.23
N GLY A 72 -10.34 -12.19 5.29
CA GLY A 72 -11.16 -11.83 6.46
C GLY A 72 -12.32 -12.79 6.74
N LEU A 73 -12.64 -13.73 5.84
CA LEU A 73 -13.60 -14.81 6.10
C LEU A 73 -13.06 -15.86 7.08
N PHE A 74 -11.77 -15.86 7.33
CA PHE A 74 -11.05 -16.77 8.21
C PHE A 74 -10.44 -16.02 9.39
N GLN A 75 -10.16 -16.71 10.46
CA GLN A 75 -9.47 -16.13 11.64
C GLN A 75 -7.95 -16.15 11.44
N GLU A 76 -7.42 -17.30 11.04
CA GLU A 76 -5.99 -17.52 10.78
C GLU A 76 -5.77 -18.19 9.41
N PRO A 77 -6.00 -17.50 8.30
CA PRO A 77 -5.92 -18.11 6.99
C PRO A 77 -4.48 -18.48 6.63
N GLU A 78 -4.33 -19.67 6.07
CA GLU A 78 -3.09 -20.13 5.45
C GLU A 78 -3.18 -19.99 3.94
N LEU A 79 -2.15 -19.40 3.32
CA LEU A 79 -2.02 -19.28 1.89
C LEU A 79 -1.16 -20.42 1.34
N ASN A 80 -1.73 -21.22 0.44
CA ASN A 80 -1.06 -22.33 -0.20
C ASN A 80 -0.90 -22.06 -1.70
N PHE A 81 0.34 -21.84 -2.12
CA PHE A 81 0.72 -21.61 -3.50
C PHE A 81 1.09 -22.94 -4.18
N THR A 82 0.09 -23.78 -4.43
CA THR A 82 0.30 -25.09 -5.06
C THR A 82 0.18 -25.05 -6.58
N GLY A 83 -0.34 -23.96 -7.14
CA GLY A 83 -0.53 -23.76 -8.56
C GLY A 83 0.03 -22.44 -9.06
N GLN A 84 0.06 -22.26 -10.37
CA GLN A 84 0.52 -21.03 -11.00
C GLN A 84 -0.63 -20.02 -11.23
N SER A 85 -1.89 -20.48 -11.20
CA SER A 85 -3.06 -19.69 -11.58
C SER A 85 -3.92 -19.25 -10.40
N TYR A 86 -3.70 -19.78 -9.21
CA TYR A 86 -4.49 -19.47 -8.03
C TYR A 86 -3.74 -19.77 -6.74
N VAL A 87 -4.21 -19.17 -5.64
CA VAL A 87 -3.82 -19.50 -4.27
C VAL A 87 -5.01 -20.16 -3.56
N ASN A 88 -4.75 -21.21 -2.79
CA ASN A 88 -5.70 -21.77 -1.86
C ASN A 88 -5.58 -21.07 -0.52
N ILE A 89 -6.69 -20.51 -0.03
CA ILE A 89 -6.82 -19.95 1.31
C ILE A 89 -7.51 -21.01 2.16
N LYS A 90 -6.88 -21.43 3.24
CA LYS A 90 -7.35 -22.57 4.03
C LYS A 90 -7.27 -22.28 5.53
N GLU A 91 -8.28 -22.76 6.26
CA GLU A 91 -8.29 -22.82 7.71
C GLU A 91 -9.11 -24.03 8.16
N GLY A 92 -8.47 -25.01 8.80
CA GLY A 92 -9.13 -26.23 9.21
C GLY A 92 -9.77 -26.98 8.03
N LYS A 93 -11.09 -27.12 8.06
CA LYS A 93 -11.88 -27.75 6.98
C LYS A 93 -12.37 -26.73 5.92
N GLN A 94 -12.30 -25.45 6.21
CA GLN A 94 -12.71 -24.39 5.32
C GLN A 94 -11.60 -24.05 4.32
N ARG A 95 -11.99 -23.78 3.10
CA ARG A 95 -11.07 -23.40 2.04
C ARG A 95 -11.74 -22.48 1.03
N SER A 96 -10.96 -21.60 0.47
CA SER A 96 -11.32 -20.76 -0.68
C SER A 96 -10.21 -20.83 -1.72
N LYS A 97 -10.55 -20.60 -2.95
CA LYS A 97 -9.61 -20.52 -4.06
C LYS A 97 -9.70 -19.12 -4.65
N TYR A 98 -8.58 -18.42 -4.71
CA TYR A 98 -8.49 -17.11 -5.33
C TYR A 98 -7.64 -17.18 -6.59
N PHE A 99 -8.22 -16.85 -7.73
CA PHE A 99 -7.53 -16.88 -9.03
C PHE A 99 -6.72 -15.61 -9.25
N PHE A 100 -5.51 -15.79 -9.76
CA PHE A 100 -4.62 -14.69 -10.10
C PHE A 100 -5.06 -13.99 -11.37
N ALA A 101 -4.79 -12.69 -11.46
CA ALA A 101 -4.95 -11.92 -12.68
C ALA A 101 -3.66 -12.00 -13.53
N ASP A 102 -3.82 -11.78 -14.83
CA ASP A 102 -2.70 -11.64 -15.73
C ASP A 102 -1.91 -10.35 -15.38
N PRO A 103 -0.58 -10.43 -15.23
CA PRO A 103 0.24 -9.27 -14.94
C PRO A 103 0.08 -8.11 -15.93
N SER A 104 -0.27 -8.40 -17.18
CA SER A 104 -0.45 -7.38 -18.24
C SER A 104 -1.60 -6.41 -17.99
N VAL A 105 -2.60 -6.80 -17.18
CA VAL A 105 -3.73 -5.92 -16.82
C VAL A 105 -3.49 -5.08 -15.57
N ILE A 106 -2.32 -5.24 -14.94
CA ILE A 106 -1.95 -4.56 -13.69
C ILE A 106 -0.92 -3.47 -13.99
N VAL A 107 -1.23 -2.25 -13.58
CA VAL A 107 -0.25 -1.16 -13.58
C VAL A 107 0.69 -1.39 -12.40
N SER A 108 1.95 -1.71 -12.71
CA SER A 108 2.98 -2.03 -11.72
C SER A 108 4.16 -1.07 -11.83
N PRO A 109 4.92 -0.87 -10.73
CA PRO A 109 6.11 -0.04 -10.74
C PRO A 109 7.16 -0.55 -11.72
N PRO A 110 8.06 0.32 -12.22
CA PRO A 110 9.22 -0.13 -12.99
C PRO A 110 10.12 -1.02 -12.14
N GLU A 111 10.80 -1.99 -12.74
CA GLU A 111 11.68 -2.92 -12.01
C GLU A 111 12.85 -2.22 -11.32
N LYS A 112 13.34 -1.13 -11.90
CA LYS A 112 14.41 -0.34 -11.30
C LYS A 112 13.88 0.51 -10.15
N SER A 113 14.60 0.50 -9.03
CA SER A 113 14.36 1.42 -7.92
C SER A 113 14.48 2.86 -8.38
N ILE A 114 13.51 3.68 -7.97
CA ILE A 114 13.58 5.13 -8.17
C ILE A 114 14.40 5.70 -7.02
N THR A 115 15.55 6.28 -7.35
CA THR A 115 16.39 6.99 -6.39
C THR A 115 16.37 8.47 -6.71
N LEU A 116 16.20 9.29 -5.68
CA LEU A 116 16.34 10.74 -5.82
C LEU A 116 17.84 11.07 -5.94
N PRO A 117 18.27 11.77 -6.99
CA PRO A 117 19.68 12.15 -7.15
C PRO A 117 20.15 13.12 -6.06
N THR A 118 19.26 13.96 -5.57
CA THR A 118 19.48 14.90 -4.46
C THR A 118 18.22 15.00 -3.61
N VAL A 119 18.41 15.16 -2.32
CA VAL A 119 17.34 15.46 -1.36
C VAL A 119 17.51 16.91 -0.92
N ASP A 120 16.61 17.79 -1.35
CA ASP A 120 16.68 19.22 -1.03
C ASP A 120 16.11 19.53 0.35
N VAL A 121 15.10 18.75 0.78
CA VAL A 121 14.42 18.91 2.07
C VAL A 121 14.17 17.55 2.70
N GLU A 122 14.58 17.41 3.96
CA GLU A 122 14.30 16.24 4.78
C GLU A 122 13.84 16.68 6.17
N PHE A 123 12.75 16.08 6.66
CA PHE A 123 12.27 16.34 8.01
C PHE A 123 11.50 15.16 8.57
N THR A 124 11.37 15.12 9.89
CA THR A 124 10.60 14.10 10.58
C THR A 124 9.23 14.65 10.98
N LEU A 125 8.17 13.97 10.57
CA LEU A 125 6.79 14.28 10.93
C LEU A 125 6.23 13.16 11.81
N ARG A 126 5.69 13.52 12.98
CA ARG A 126 4.99 12.57 13.84
C ARG A 126 3.57 12.34 13.32
N SER A 127 3.08 11.10 13.40
CA SER A 127 1.70 10.75 13.00
C SER A 127 0.66 11.65 13.67
N SER A 128 0.84 11.97 14.97
CA SER A 128 -0.06 12.86 15.70
C SER A 128 -0.12 14.28 15.13
N GLN A 129 0.97 14.78 14.56
CA GLN A 129 1.01 16.10 13.91
C GLN A 129 0.25 16.07 12.57
N LEU A 130 0.47 15.02 11.78
CA LEU A 130 -0.27 14.83 10.54
C LEU A 130 -1.78 14.66 10.79
N ASP A 131 -2.16 13.85 11.78
CA ASP A 131 -3.56 13.63 12.15
C ASP A 131 -4.27 14.94 12.52
N ARG A 132 -3.60 15.82 13.23
CA ARG A 132 -4.14 17.15 13.59
C ARG A 132 -4.36 18.03 12.36
N LEU A 133 -3.40 18.03 11.42
CA LEU A 133 -3.54 18.76 10.16
C LEU A 133 -4.68 18.21 9.31
N LEU A 134 -4.81 16.90 9.18
CA LEU A 134 -5.90 16.25 8.44
C LEU A 134 -7.26 16.52 9.09
N LYS A 135 -7.33 16.51 10.43
CA LYS A 135 -8.54 16.87 11.16
C LYS A 135 -8.95 18.32 10.91
N ALA A 136 -7.98 19.23 10.95
CA ALA A 136 -8.24 20.65 10.67
C ALA A 136 -8.69 20.86 9.21
N ALA A 137 -8.07 20.15 8.26
CA ALA A 137 -8.48 20.16 6.86
C ALA A 137 -9.95 19.73 6.71
N GLY A 138 -10.37 18.68 7.41
CA GLY A 138 -11.77 18.23 7.43
C GLY A 138 -12.72 19.23 8.05
N VAL A 139 -12.34 19.87 9.16
CA VAL A 139 -13.17 20.86 9.86
C VAL A 139 -13.41 22.12 9.02
N TYR A 140 -12.37 22.60 8.34
CA TYR A 140 -12.43 23.82 7.54
C TYR A 140 -12.67 23.58 6.04
N HIS A 141 -12.85 22.32 5.63
CA HIS A 141 -13.01 21.93 4.22
C HIS A 141 -11.85 22.42 3.33
N LEU A 142 -10.62 22.27 3.81
CA LEU A 142 -9.41 22.67 3.11
C LEU A 142 -8.90 21.56 2.21
N THR A 143 -8.47 21.90 1.02
CA THR A 143 -8.12 20.95 -0.05
C THR A 143 -6.62 20.73 -0.21
N ASP A 144 -5.80 21.62 0.33
CA ASP A 144 -4.37 21.63 0.07
C ASP A 144 -3.57 21.49 1.38
N LEU A 145 -2.50 20.71 1.30
CA LEU A 145 -1.46 20.64 2.33
C LEU A 145 -0.16 21.17 1.73
N SER A 146 0.37 22.22 2.33
CA SER A 146 1.63 22.84 1.91
C SER A 146 2.72 22.64 2.94
N VAL A 147 3.93 22.38 2.46
CA VAL A 147 5.15 22.33 3.25
C VAL A 147 5.98 23.56 2.89
N ILE A 148 6.26 24.41 3.87
CA ILE A 148 6.94 25.69 3.67
C ILE A 148 8.21 25.70 4.52
N GLY A 149 9.35 25.97 3.90
CA GLY A 149 10.63 26.16 4.57
C GLY A 149 11.13 27.60 4.40
N ASP A 150 11.68 28.18 5.44
CA ASP A 150 12.30 29.52 5.42
C ASP A 150 13.83 29.49 5.62
N GLY A 151 14.42 28.28 5.61
CA GLY A 151 15.82 28.03 5.88
C GLY A 151 16.16 27.87 7.36
N LYS A 152 15.20 28.05 8.27
CA LYS A 152 15.33 27.84 9.73
C LYS A 152 14.33 26.81 10.24
N GLU A 153 13.10 26.91 9.77
CA GLU A 153 11.98 26.08 10.19
C GLU A 153 11.24 25.51 8.99
N ILE A 154 10.62 24.35 9.19
CA ILE A 154 9.68 23.75 8.26
C ILE A 154 8.29 23.82 8.87
N LYS A 155 7.37 24.41 8.14
CA LYS A 155 5.96 24.58 8.53
C LYS A 155 5.07 23.78 7.59
N MET A 156 4.12 23.04 8.15
CA MET A 156 3.05 22.39 7.39
C MET A 156 1.75 23.14 7.62
N VAL A 157 1.06 23.46 6.52
CA VAL A 157 -0.16 24.26 6.55
C VAL A 157 -1.22 23.58 5.70
N VAL A 158 -2.44 23.44 6.24
CA VAL A 158 -3.63 23.10 5.46
C VAL A 158 -4.39 24.37 5.12
N LEU A 159 -4.70 24.54 3.85
CA LEU A 159 -5.31 25.76 3.30
C LEU A 159 -6.08 25.43 2.02
N ASP A 160 -6.80 26.40 1.49
CA ASP A 160 -7.36 26.38 0.13
C ASP A 160 -6.63 27.42 -0.72
N ARG A 161 -5.75 26.97 -1.60
CA ARG A 161 -4.94 27.84 -2.47
C ARG A 161 -5.75 28.61 -3.51
N LYS A 162 -6.99 28.23 -3.73
CA LYS A 162 -7.89 28.90 -4.69
C LYS A 162 -8.77 29.95 -4.03
N ASN A 163 -8.76 30.02 -2.71
CA ASN A 163 -9.59 30.95 -1.94
C ASN A 163 -8.78 31.63 -0.85
N ASP A 164 -8.29 32.82 -1.12
CA ASP A 164 -7.46 33.61 -0.20
C ASP A 164 -8.21 34.05 1.07
N THR A 165 -9.54 33.91 1.12
CA THR A 165 -10.36 34.22 2.28
C THR A 165 -10.72 33.00 3.13
N SER A 166 -10.24 31.82 2.77
CA SER A 166 -10.45 30.60 3.55
C SER A 166 -9.65 30.63 4.85
N ASN A 167 -10.09 29.84 5.82
CA ASN A 167 -9.30 29.58 7.03
C ASN A 167 -8.04 28.77 6.66
N ASP A 168 -7.08 28.79 7.55
CA ASP A 168 -5.90 27.92 7.48
C ASP A 168 -5.61 27.33 8.86
N PHE A 169 -4.72 26.34 8.89
CA PHE A 169 -4.22 25.71 10.12
C PHE A 169 -2.79 25.21 9.91
N SER A 170 -1.91 25.45 10.87
CA SER A 170 -0.52 25.02 10.83
C SER A 170 -0.01 24.51 12.18
#